data_f4b74dc8ace620dc19610414f84e4025
#
_entry.id   f4b74dc8ace620dc19610414f84e4025
#
_cell.length_a   1.000
_cell.length_b   1.000
_cell.length_c   1.000
_cell.angle_alpha   90.00
_cell.angle_beta   90.00
_cell.angle_gamma   90.00
#
_symmetry.space_group_name_H-M   'P 1'
#
loop_
_entity.id
_entity.type
_entity.pdbx_description
1 polymer ?
#
loop_
_entity_poly.entity_id
_entity_poly.type
_entity_poly.pdbx_seq_one_letter_code
_entity_poly.pdbx_strand_id
1 'polypeptide(L)'
;MADSAFVRAGSGAWRATRLTRGPWDPGHQHAGPPSALVARQVLAAAAPMGLAHLARLTVNLLRPIPIAELSISVNTDYAGRGAAHFSFSIGAQDKEVARGTALVQREAPLALPEGLPGHPLPKAPKPPAESSPGQFPFASKDPGYSDLVETRVADGAMFRGPCAIWFRLRHPIVAGEAPLPAERVAVAADSGNGISAILDFRKYLFVNTDLTINLLRPPKGEWVCIQAQTLFGPDSSGLAESRIYDEEGLIGRATQSLVVRAR
;
A
#
# COMPACT_ATOMS: atom_id res chain seq x y z
N MET A 1 15.77 19.07 -2.62
CA MET A 1 14.75 18.28 -1.89
C MET A 1 14.65 16.93 -2.56
N ALA A 2 14.26 15.86 -1.86
CA ALA A 2 14.06 14.55 -2.50
C ALA A 2 12.82 14.60 -3.39
N ASP A 3 12.96 14.24 -4.66
CA ASP A 3 11.86 14.30 -5.63
C ASP A 3 11.22 12.93 -5.89
N SER A 4 11.59 11.91 -5.09
CA SER A 4 11.08 10.54 -5.20
C SER A 4 11.22 9.80 -3.88
N ALA A 5 10.48 8.69 -3.70
CA ALA A 5 10.62 7.81 -2.54
C ALA A 5 11.95 7.06 -2.55
N PHE A 6 12.38 6.59 -3.72
CA PHE A 6 13.62 5.83 -3.90
C PHE A 6 14.44 6.32 -5.09
N VAL A 7 15.76 6.12 -4.97
CA VAL A 7 16.73 6.33 -6.05
C VAL A 7 17.45 5.00 -6.29
N ARG A 8 17.67 4.62 -7.55
CA ARG A 8 18.50 3.43 -7.87
C ARG A 8 19.91 3.62 -7.35
N ALA A 9 20.43 2.63 -6.61
CA ALA A 9 21.77 2.63 -6.05
C ALA A 9 22.69 1.57 -6.67
N GLY A 10 22.16 0.78 -7.61
CA GLY A 10 22.84 -0.30 -8.33
C GLY A 10 21.84 -1.34 -8.82
N SER A 11 22.34 -2.48 -9.28
CA SER A 11 21.48 -3.59 -9.69
C SER A 11 20.76 -4.18 -8.48
N GLY A 12 19.43 -4.05 -8.42
CA GLY A 12 18.59 -4.54 -7.32
C GLY A 12 18.73 -3.78 -6.00
N ALA A 13 19.47 -2.66 -5.98
CA ALA A 13 19.66 -1.82 -4.80
C ALA A 13 18.93 -0.47 -4.94
N TRP A 14 18.31 -0.03 -3.85
CA TRP A 14 17.41 1.12 -3.81
C TRP A 14 17.68 1.96 -2.57
N ARG A 15 18.10 3.20 -2.74
CA ARG A 15 18.28 4.12 -1.63
C ARG A 15 16.97 4.80 -1.29
N ALA A 16 16.45 4.58 -0.09
CA ALA A 16 15.29 5.27 0.44
C ALA A 16 15.61 6.75 0.71
N THR A 17 14.66 7.63 0.39
CA THR A 17 14.73 9.05 0.73
C THR A 17 13.87 9.35 1.96
N ARG A 18 13.96 10.59 2.47
CA ARG A 18 13.13 11.01 3.59
C ARG A 18 11.63 11.02 3.30
N LEU A 19 11.20 11.05 2.03
CA LEU A 19 9.79 10.93 1.64
C LEU A 19 9.17 9.58 2.06
N THR A 20 9.99 8.57 2.39
CA THR A 20 9.49 7.28 2.89
C THR A 20 9.23 7.26 4.39
N ARG A 21 9.67 8.29 5.15
CA ARG A 21 9.62 8.31 6.62
C ARG A 21 8.20 8.11 7.14
N GLY A 22 8.07 7.13 8.05
CA GLY A 22 6.83 6.80 8.75
C GLY A 22 6.57 7.67 9.99
N PRO A 23 5.41 7.50 10.63
CA PRO A 23 5.01 8.29 11.79
C PRO A 23 5.59 7.78 13.13
N TRP A 24 6.11 6.55 13.17
CA TRP A 24 6.47 5.88 14.42
C TRP A 24 7.87 6.21 14.93
N ASP A 25 8.81 6.34 14.01
CA ASP A 25 10.22 6.61 14.29
C ASP A 25 10.84 7.38 13.12
N PRO A 26 11.66 8.41 13.37
CA PRO A 26 12.24 9.24 12.31
C PRO A 26 13.27 8.50 11.43
N GLY A 27 13.80 7.38 11.88
CA GLY A 27 14.73 6.53 11.14
C GLY A 27 14.06 5.42 10.32
N HIS A 28 12.73 5.25 10.44
CA HIS A 28 12.01 4.16 9.80
C HIS A 28 11.03 4.64 8.74
N GLN A 29 10.84 3.80 7.74
CA GLN A 29 9.90 4.03 6.64
C GLN A 29 8.46 3.69 7.06
N HIS A 30 7.47 4.37 6.47
CA HIS A 30 6.12 3.87 6.27
C HIS A 30 6.20 2.67 5.32
N ALA A 31 5.50 1.57 5.58
CA ALA A 31 5.65 0.36 4.78
C ALA A 31 5.01 0.45 3.38
N GLY A 32 4.18 1.45 3.12
CA GLY A 32 3.58 1.70 1.80
C GLY A 32 4.59 1.89 0.67
N PRO A 33 5.56 2.82 0.77
CA PRO A 33 6.58 3.00 -0.26
C PRO A 33 7.41 1.75 -0.57
N PRO A 34 7.98 0.99 0.41
CA PRO A 34 8.65 -0.27 0.12
C PRO A 34 7.74 -1.32 -0.53
N SER A 35 6.47 -1.41 -0.11
CA SER A 35 5.48 -2.31 -0.74
C SER A 35 5.21 -1.93 -2.19
N ALA A 36 5.16 -0.63 -2.49
CA ALA A 36 5.03 -0.14 -3.86
C ALA A 36 6.25 -0.49 -4.71
N LEU A 37 7.45 -0.34 -4.16
CA LEU A 37 8.69 -0.71 -4.85
C LEU A 37 8.74 -2.21 -5.15
N VAL A 38 8.28 -3.08 -4.22
CA VAL A 38 8.11 -4.52 -4.47
C VAL A 38 7.10 -4.78 -5.57
N ALA A 39 5.94 -4.11 -5.57
CA ALA A 39 4.93 -4.26 -6.61
C ALA A 39 5.52 -3.98 -8.00
N ARG A 40 6.35 -2.93 -8.13
CA ARG A 40 7.10 -2.62 -9.37
C ARG A 40 8.03 -3.76 -9.78
N GLN A 41 8.83 -4.29 -8.84
CA GLN A 41 9.79 -5.35 -9.15
C GLN A 41 9.11 -6.65 -9.56
N VAL A 42 8.00 -7.00 -8.90
CA VAL A 42 7.17 -8.17 -9.24
C VAL A 42 6.56 -8.00 -10.64
N LEU A 43 5.98 -6.84 -10.96
CA LEU A 43 5.43 -6.57 -12.27
C LEU A 43 6.51 -6.58 -13.37
N ALA A 44 7.70 -6.09 -13.08
CA ALA A 44 8.84 -6.16 -14.00
C ALA A 44 9.26 -7.62 -14.28
N ALA A 45 9.26 -8.49 -13.24
CA ALA A 45 9.53 -9.92 -13.40
C ALA A 45 8.41 -10.66 -14.16
N ALA A 46 7.16 -10.21 -14.04
CA ALA A 46 5.99 -10.81 -14.70
C ALA A 46 5.83 -10.38 -16.17
N ALA A 47 6.33 -9.20 -16.56
CA ALA A 47 6.15 -8.60 -17.88
C ALA A 47 6.61 -9.49 -19.05
N PRO A 48 7.78 -10.19 -18.99
CA PRO A 48 8.21 -11.10 -20.05
C PRO A 48 7.25 -12.28 -20.29
N MET A 49 6.40 -12.61 -19.29
CA MET A 49 5.38 -13.67 -19.38
C MET A 49 4.05 -13.15 -19.96
N GLY A 50 3.97 -11.86 -20.29
CA GLY A 50 2.73 -11.20 -20.72
C GLY A 50 1.68 -11.10 -19.60
N LEU A 51 2.12 -11.02 -18.34
CA LEU A 51 1.27 -10.86 -17.17
C LEU A 51 1.42 -9.43 -16.64
N ALA A 52 0.29 -8.75 -16.36
CA ALA A 52 0.29 -7.33 -16.03
C ALA A 52 -0.60 -6.96 -14.83
N HIS A 53 -1.60 -7.78 -14.48
CA HIS A 53 -2.51 -7.51 -13.38
C HIS A 53 -1.96 -8.09 -12.07
N LEU A 54 -1.52 -7.21 -11.15
CA LEU A 54 -1.17 -7.60 -9.78
C LEU A 54 -2.46 -7.92 -9.01
N ALA A 55 -2.87 -9.18 -9.01
CA ALA A 55 -4.11 -9.61 -8.38
C ALA A 55 -3.98 -9.73 -6.85
N ARG A 56 -2.77 -10.06 -6.35
CA ARG A 56 -2.49 -10.10 -4.90
C ARG A 56 -1.07 -9.68 -4.62
N LEU A 57 -0.91 -8.94 -3.51
CA LEU A 57 0.38 -8.68 -2.87
C LEU A 57 0.22 -8.90 -1.38
N THR A 58 1.03 -9.78 -0.78
CA THR A 58 1.11 -9.99 0.66
C THR A 58 2.53 -9.67 1.12
N VAL A 59 2.68 -8.69 2.01
CA VAL A 59 3.95 -8.26 2.60
C VAL A 59 3.92 -8.59 4.08
N ASN A 60 4.88 -9.38 4.57
CA ASN A 60 5.08 -9.65 5.99
C ASN A 60 6.21 -8.74 6.48
N LEU A 61 5.93 -7.92 7.47
CA LEU A 61 6.86 -6.96 8.06
C LEU A 61 7.56 -7.62 9.26
N LEU A 62 8.77 -8.08 9.05
CA LEU A 62 9.55 -8.81 10.06
C LEU A 62 10.22 -7.86 11.05
N ARG A 63 10.57 -6.66 10.59
CA ARG A 63 11.26 -5.61 11.35
C ARG A 63 10.85 -4.23 10.83
N PRO A 64 11.02 -3.15 11.62
CA PRO A 64 10.95 -1.80 11.10
C PRO A 64 11.90 -1.63 9.90
N ILE A 65 11.41 -1.07 8.81
CA ILE A 65 12.21 -0.87 7.59
C ILE A 65 13.00 0.44 7.75
N PRO A 66 14.35 0.44 7.78
CA PRO A 66 15.12 1.67 7.97
C PRO A 66 15.09 2.55 6.72
N ILE A 67 15.30 3.87 6.90
CA ILE A 67 15.58 4.79 5.79
C ILE A 67 17.05 4.61 5.41
N ALA A 68 17.31 3.61 4.58
CA ALA A 68 18.64 3.17 4.17
C ALA A 68 18.59 2.63 2.74
N GLU A 69 19.68 2.05 2.29
CA GLU A 69 19.71 1.25 1.08
C GLU A 69 18.98 -0.09 1.32
N LEU A 70 18.10 -0.44 0.40
CA LEU A 70 17.33 -1.68 0.39
C LEU A 70 17.80 -2.56 -0.77
N SER A 71 17.91 -3.85 -0.53
CA SER A 71 17.99 -4.88 -1.58
C SER A 71 16.64 -5.55 -1.73
N ILE A 72 16.19 -5.75 -2.98
CA ILE A 72 14.95 -6.48 -3.27
C ILE A 72 15.29 -7.66 -4.17
N SER A 73 14.91 -8.85 -3.75
CA SER A 73 14.93 -10.05 -4.58
C SER A 73 13.50 -10.50 -4.89
N VAL A 74 13.27 -10.92 -6.12
CA VAL A 74 11.99 -11.49 -6.58
C VAL A 74 12.28 -12.81 -7.27
N ASN A 75 11.59 -13.87 -6.85
CA ASN A 75 11.68 -15.20 -7.44
C ASN A 75 10.33 -15.58 -8.05
N THR A 76 10.37 -16.23 -9.21
CA THR A 76 9.19 -16.86 -9.80
C THR A 76 9.04 -18.27 -9.22
N ASP A 77 8.05 -18.47 -8.36
CA ASP A 77 7.79 -19.76 -7.71
C ASP A 77 7.04 -20.71 -8.65
N TYR A 78 6.12 -20.15 -9.45
CA TYR A 78 5.34 -20.87 -10.44
C TYR A 78 4.89 -19.92 -11.55
N ALA A 79 4.98 -20.37 -12.80
CA ALA A 79 4.46 -19.64 -13.95
C ALA A 79 3.57 -20.54 -14.79
N GLY A 80 2.30 -20.16 -14.91
CA GLY A 80 1.31 -20.78 -15.79
C GLY A 80 0.92 -19.88 -16.95
N ARG A 81 0.02 -20.38 -17.81
CA ARG A 81 -0.42 -19.65 -19.02
C ARG A 81 -1.17 -18.36 -18.68
N GLY A 82 -1.92 -18.31 -17.58
CA GLY A 82 -2.78 -17.18 -17.20
C GLY A 82 -2.36 -16.45 -15.95
N ALA A 83 -1.43 -16.98 -15.16
CA ALA A 83 -0.99 -16.40 -13.91
C ALA A 83 0.39 -16.91 -13.49
N ALA A 84 1.10 -16.14 -12.69
CA ALA A 84 2.35 -16.54 -12.04
C ALA A 84 2.36 -16.13 -10.57
N HIS A 85 2.98 -16.97 -9.76
CA HIS A 85 3.22 -16.75 -8.34
C HIS A 85 4.67 -16.37 -8.13
N PHE A 86 4.88 -15.38 -7.29
CA PHE A 86 6.19 -14.84 -6.95
C PHE A 86 6.37 -14.83 -5.44
N SER A 87 7.59 -15.09 -4.99
CA SER A 87 8.06 -14.74 -3.66
C SER A 87 9.08 -13.61 -3.75
N PHE A 88 9.18 -12.82 -2.70
CA PHE A 88 10.14 -11.73 -2.61
C PHE A 88 10.67 -11.55 -1.19
N SER A 89 11.85 -10.93 -1.09
CA SER A 89 12.40 -10.43 0.16
C SER A 89 12.92 -9.01 0.02
N ILE A 90 12.90 -8.26 1.12
CA ILE A 90 13.51 -6.94 1.27
C ILE A 90 14.59 -7.06 2.32
N GLY A 91 15.83 -6.78 1.94
CA GLY A 91 16.99 -6.70 2.83
C GLY A 91 17.37 -5.24 3.11
N ALA A 92 17.85 -4.97 4.31
CA ALA A 92 18.47 -3.71 4.71
C ALA A 92 19.49 -3.97 5.81
N GLN A 93 20.69 -3.36 5.72
CA GLN A 93 21.72 -3.47 6.76
C GLN A 93 22.01 -4.95 7.15
N ASP A 94 22.21 -5.81 6.15
CA ASP A 94 22.48 -7.25 6.28
C ASP A 94 21.37 -8.06 7.00
N LYS A 95 20.16 -7.52 7.08
CA LYS A 95 19.00 -8.19 7.68
C LYS A 95 17.84 -8.22 6.70
N GLU A 96 17.10 -9.33 6.69
CA GLU A 96 15.80 -9.37 6.04
C GLU A 96 14.79 -8.59 6.90
N VAL A 97 14.21 -7.56 6.33
CA VAL A 97 13.28 -6.68 7.04
C VAL A 97 11.82 -6.94 6.67
N ALA A 98 11.57 -7.44 5.45
CA ALA A 98 10.26 -7.89 5.01
C ALA A 98 10.40 -9.00 3.98
N ARG A 99 9.34 -9.82 3.83
CA ARG A 99 9.21 -10.82 2.78
C ARG A 99 7.74 -10.99 2.41
N GLY A 100 7.48 -11.66 1.31
CA GLY A 100 6.09 -11.92 0.95
C GLY A 100 5.90 -12.65 -0.34
N THR A 101 4.66 -12.64 -0.81
CA THR A 101 4.25 -13.31 -2.05
C THR A 101 3.39 -12.38 -2.89
N ALA A 102 3.40 -12.61 -4.20
CA ALA A 102 2.52 -11.92 -5.14
C ALA A 102 1.91 -12.89 -6.14
N LEU A 103 0.73 -12.53 -6.64
CA LEU A 103 0.07 -13.18 -7.76
C LEU A 103 -0.13 -12.16 -8.86
N VAL A 104 0.42 -12.42 -10.05
CA VAL A 104 0.20 -11.60 -11.23
C VAL A 104 -0.55 -12.41 -12.27
N GLN A 105 -1.58 -11.82 -12.85
CA GLN A 105 -2.47 -12.46 -13.81
C GLN A 105 -2.37 -11.80 -15.20
N ARG A 106 -2.77 -12.54 -16.22
CA ARG A 106 -2.96 -12.02 -17.56
C ARG A 106 -4.25 -11.21 -17.60
N GLU A 107 -4.19 -10.04 -18.17
CA GLU A 107 -5.38 -9.30 -18.54
C GLU A 107 -5.91 -9.84 -19.87
N ALA A 108 -7.17 -10.26 -19.87
CA ALA A 108 -7.86 -10.69 -21.07
C ALA A 108 -9.33 -10.25 -21.00
N PRO A 109 -9.90 -9.70 -22.08
CA PRO A 109 -11.31 -9.40 -22.13
C PRO A 109 -12.14 -10.66 -21.88
N LEU A 110 -13.14 -10.54 -21.01
CA LEU A 110 -14.09 -11.61 -20.71
C LEU A 110 -15.50 -11.03 -20.81
N ALA A 111 -16.31 -11.55 -21.75
CA ALA A 111 -17.74 -11.29 -21.79
C ALA A 111 -18.40 -12.17 -20.72
N LEU A 112 -18.98 -11.53 -19.72
CA LEU A 112 -19.78 -12.23 -18.71
C LEU A 112 -21.18 -12.51 -19.28
N PRO A 113 -21.84 -13.64 -18.89
CA PRO A 113 -23.20 -13.91 -19.28
C PRO A 113 -24.16 -12.81 -18.84
N GLU A 114 -25.17 -12.51 -19.67
CA GLU A 114 -26.24 -11.61 -19.27
C GLU A 114 -27.05 -12.23 -18.10
N GLY A 115 -27.56 -11.37 -17.23
CA GLY A 115 -28.43 -11.79 -16.13
C GLY A 115 -27.72 -12.50 -14.97
N LEU A 116 -26.39 -12.41 -14.88
CA LEU A 116 -25.72 -12.78 -13.65
C LEU A 116 -26.33 -11.97 -12.51
N PRO A 117 -26.76 -12.61 -11.38
CA PRO A 117 -27.26 -11.85 -10.25
C PRO A 117 -26.21 -10.83 -9.87
N GLY A 118 -26.51 -9.57 -10.13
CA GLY A 118 -25.59 -8.47 -9.88
C GLY A 118 -25.22 -8.52 -8.42
N HIS A 119 -23.94 -8.72 -8.13
CA HIS A 119 -23.43 -8.37 -6.82
C HIS A 119 -23.51 -6.84 -6.79
N PRO A 120 -24.36 -6.24 -5.96
CA PRO A 120 -24.31 -4.81 -5.80
C PRO A 120 -22.90 -4.49 -5.28
N LEU A 121 -22.07 -3.96 -6.16
CA LEU A 121 -20.77 -3.45 -5.71
C LEU A 121 -21.06 -2.35 -4.68
N PRO A 122 -20.32 -2.30 -3.56
CA PRO A 122 -20.47 -1.26 -2.59
C PRO A 122 -20.38 0.10 -3.26
N LYS A 123 -21.29 1.03 -2.87
CA LYS A 123 -21.25 2.39 -3.38
C LYS A 123 -19.89 3.01 -3.09
N ALA A 124 -19.30 3.62 -4.10
CA ALA A 124 -18.04 4.35 -3.93
C ALA A 124 -18.23 5.54 -2.98
N PRO A 125 -17.21 5.90 -2.19
CA PRO A 125 -17.18 7.16 -1.43
C PRO A 125 -17.33 8.37 -2.35
N LYS A 126 -17.54 9.57 -1.77
CA LYS A 126 -17.55 10.82 -2.54
C LYS A 126 -16.27 10.94 -3.38
N PRO A 127 -16.35 11.38 -4.64
CA PRO A 127 -15.17 11.50 -5.50
C PRO A 127 -14.15 12.52 -4.94
N PRO A 128 -12.88 12.46 -5.36
CA PRO A 128 -11.84 13.35 -4.84
C PRO A 128 -12.18 14.84 -4.99
N ALA A 129 -12.84 15.23 -6.07
CA ALA A 129 -13.23 16.62 -6.33
C ALA A 129 -14.23 17.18 -5.30
N GLU A 130 -15.08 16.31 -4.73
CA GLU A 130 -16.08 16.65 -3.71
C GLU A 130 -15.60 16.40 -2.27
N SER A 131 -14.40 15.88 -2.13
CA SER A 131 -13.80 15.52 -0.83
C SER A 131 -12.97 16.66 -0.26
N SER A 132 -12.98 16.81 1.06
CA SER A 132 -12.23 17.87 1.76
C SER A 132 -10.72 17.56 1.78
N PRO A 133 -9.82 18.56 1.74
CA PRO A 133 -8.40 18.33 1.95
C PRO A 133 -8.14 17.58 3.26
N GLY A 134 -7.33 16.52 3.19
CA GLY A 134 -6.89 15.75 4.34
C GLY A 134 -5.54 16.23 4.86
N GLN A 135 -5.31 16.09 6.15
CA GLN A 135 -4.05 16.45 6.79
C GLN A 135 -3.67 15.42 7.85
N PHE A 136 -2.46 14.88 7.76
CA PHE A 136 -1.95 14.00 8.80
C PHE A 136 -1.60 14.80 10.06
N PRO A 137 -2.00 14.38 11.26
CA PRO A 137 -1.73 15.12 12.50
C PRO A 137 -0.25 15.11 12.90
N PHE A 138 0.58 14.33 12.21
CA PHE A 138 2.03 14.21 12.48
C PHE A 138 2.88 14.99 11.48
N ALA A 139 2.30 15.97 10.77
CA ALA A 139 3.08 16.81 9.86
C ALA A 139 4.27 17.42 10.63
N SER A 140 5.45 16.90 10.35
CA SER A 140 6.73 17.38 10.89
C SER A 140 7.30 18.42 9.95
N LYS A 141 8.20 19.28 10.46
CA LYS A 141 8.98 20.18 9.61
C LYS A 141 9.91 19.43 8.65
N ASP A 142 10.24 18.17 8.98
CA ASP A 142 11.06 17.30 8.13
C ASP A 142 10.19 16.51 7.18
N PRO A 143 10.56 16.36 5.90
CA PRO A 143 9.81 15.60 4.91
C PRO A 143 9.53 14.16 5.34
N GLY A 144 8.40 13.63 4.92
CA GLY A 144 7.99 12.25 5.22
C GLY A 144 6.91 11.74 4.27
N TYR A 145 6.28 10.64 4.64
CA TYR A 145 5.19 10.04 3.88
C TYR A 145 4.04 11.02 3.60
N SER A 146 3.75 11.94 4.53
CA SER A 146 2.75 12.99 4.34
C SER A 146 3.06 13.94 3.19
N ASP A 147 4.33 14.08 2.81
CA ASP A 147 4.75 14.89 1.67
C ASP A 147 4.77 14.10 0.37
N LEU A 148 4.96 12.77 0.46
CA LEU A 148 4.88 11.86 -0.68
C LEU A 148 3.47 11.80 -1.29
N VAL A 149 2.43 11.97 -0.44
CA VAL A 149 1.03 11.80 -0.85
C VAL A 149 0.20 13.06 -0.60
N GLU A 150 -0.77 13.31 -1.49
CA GLU A 150 -1.90 14.18 -1.22
C GLU A 150 -3.04 13.35 -0.68
N THR A 151 -3.80 13.88 0.29
CA THR A 151 -4.96 13.20 0.84
C THR A 151 -6.22 14.06 0.79
N ARG A 152 -7.38 13.41 0.62
CA ARG A 152 -8.71 14.03 0.74
C ARG A 152 -9.65 13.14 1.52
N VAL A 153 -10.44 13.73 2.39
CA VAL A 153 -11.41 13.04 3.24
C VAL A 153 -12.74 12.95 2.50
N ALA A 154 -13.13 11.74 2.11
CA ALA A 154 -14.40 11.48 1.45
C ALA A 154 -15.52 11.19 2.45
N ASP A 155 -15.19 10.54 3.58
CA ASP A 155 -16.13 10.24 4.66
C ASP A 155 -15.39 10.04 5.98
N GLY A 156 -16.06 10.31 7.11
CA GLY A 156 -15.49 10.19 8.44
C GLY A 156 -14.38 11.21 8.72
N ALA A 157 -13.43 10.84 9.57
CA ALA A 157 -12.26 11.66 9.91
C ALA A 157 -11.07 10.76 10.24
N MET A 158 -9.87 11.13 9.77
CA MET A 158 -8.63 10.42 10.11
C MET A 158 -8.43 10.33 11.62
N PHE A 159 -8.02 9.16 12.12
CA PHE A 159 -7.76 8.88 13.56
C PHE A 159 -8.98 9.03 14.46
N ARG A 160 -10.18 8.85 13.90
CA ARG A 160 -11.45 8.91 14.63
C ARG A 160 -12.35 7.69 14.38
N GLY A 161 -11.79 6.59 13.93
CA GLY A 161 -12.50 5.36 13.57
C GLY A 161 -12.73 5.21 12.07
N PRO A 162 -13.78 4.51 11.65
CA PRO A 162 -14.03 4.23 10.24
C PRO A 162 -14.05 5.51 9.39
N CYS A 163 -13.33 5.48 8.27
CA CYS A 163 -13.24 6.62 7.37
C CYS A 163 -12.93 6.19 5.93
N ALA A 164 -13.13 7.10 4.99
CA ALA A 164 -12.73 6.93 3.60
C ALA A 164 -11.83 8.09 3.17
N ILE A 165 -10.59 7.76 2.80
CA ILE A 165 -9.57 8.73 2.46
C ILE A 165 -9.02 8.43 1.07
N TRP A 166 -9.03 9.44 0.20
CA TRP A 166 -8.36 9.42 -1.08
C TRP A 166 -6.89 9.77 -0.94
N PHE A 167 -6.05 9.05 -1.68
CA PHE A 167 -4.61 9.25 -1.78
C PHE A 167 -4.22 9.48 -3.23
N ARG A 168 -3.30 10.42 -3.48
CA ARG A 168 -2.63 10.64 -4.75
C ARG A 168 -1.15 10.85 -4.51
N LEU A 169 -0.29 10.25 -5.32
CA LEU A 169 1.15 10.50 -5.25
C LEU A 169 1.48 11.92 -5.73
N ARG A 170 2.23 12.66 -4.92
CA ARG A 170 2.84 13.95 -5.30
C ARG A 170 4.21 13.77 -5.93
N HIS A 171 4.90 12.68 -5.56
CA HIS A 171 6.22 12.33 -6.02
C HIS A 171 6.24 10.89 -6.51
N PRO A 172 7.06 10.54 -7.51
CA PRO A 172 7.18 9.16 -7.98
C PRO A 172 7.81 8.26 -6.91
N ILE A 173 7.53 6.96 -7.02
CA ILE A 173 8.17 5.96 -6.16
C ILE A 173 9.64 5.83 -6.50
N VAL A 174 9.98 5.80 -7.78
CA VAL A 174 11.36 5.72 -8.26
C VAL A 174 11.72 6.98 -9.04
N ALA A 175 12.88 7.54 -8.76
CA ALA A 175 13.38 8.74 -9.43
C ALA A 175 13.42 8.57 -10.95
N GLY A 176 12.83 9.52 -11.68
CA GLY A 176 12.78 9.53 -13.14
C GLY A 176 11.82 8.51 -13.77
N GLU A 177 11.04 7.77 -12.99
CA GLU A 177 10.10 6.77 -13.48
C GLU A 177 8.65 7.15 -13.16
N ALA A 178 7.74 7.02 -14.12
CA ALA A 178 6.32 7.23 -13.87
C ALA A 178 5.76 6.20 -12.87
N PRO A 179 4.89 6.63 -11.94
CA PRO A 179 4.24 5.72 -11.00
C PRO A 179 3.35 4.70 -11.71
N LEU A 180 3.51 3.42 -11.39
CA LEU A 180 2.62 2.37 -11.84
C LEU A 180 1.29 2.41 -11.07
N PRO A 181 0.16 2.02 -11.67
CA PRO A 181 -1.12 1.94 -10.97
C PRO A 181 -1.06 1.12 -9.67
N ALA A 182 -0.41 -0.05 -9.67
CA ALA A 182 -0.25 -0.90 -8.50
C ALA A 182 0.57 -0.24 -7.37
N GLU A 183 1.53 0.64 -7.70
CA GLU A 183 2.29 1.39 -6.69
C GLU A 183 1.41 2.36 -5.92
N ARG A 184 0.47 3.05 -6.61
CA ARG A 184 -0.48 3.96 -5.97
C ARG A 184 -1.33 3.23 -4.94
N VAL A 185 -1.79 2.02 -5.28
CA VAL A 185 -2.56 1.17 -4.36
C VAL A 185 -1.72 0.73 -3.17
N ALA A 186 -0.51 0.23 -3.39
CA ALA A 186 0.34 -0.26 -2.31
C ALA A 186 0.72 0.85 -1.31
N VAL A 187 1.02 2.06 -1.81
CA VAL A 187 1.28 3.24 -0.96
C VAL A 187 0.06 3.57 -0.11
N ALA A 188 -1.13 3.65 -0.70
CA ALA A 188 -2.35 4.02 -0.01
C ALA A 188 -2.81 2.95 0.99
N ALA A 189 -2.76 1.67 0.60
CA ALA A 189 -3.32 0.55 1.36
C ALA A 189 -2.66 0.37 2.74
N ASP A 190 -1.37 0.62 2.87
CA ASP A 190 -0.66 0.54 4.15
C ASP A 190 -1.12 1.60 5.17
N SER A 191 -1.83 2.63 4.73
CA SER A 191 -2.39 3.65 5.61
C SER A 191 -3.67 3.20 6.35
N GLY A 192 -4.27 2.06 5.98
CA GLY A 192 -5.59 1.63 6.48
C GLY A 192 -5.70 1.64 8.00
N ASN A 193 -4.77 0.98 8.69
CA ASN A 193 -4.69 0.97 10.14
C ASN A 193 -4.57 2.40 10.72
N GLY A 194 -3.63 3.20 10.20
CA GLY A 194 -3.36 4.54 10.72
C GLY A 194 -4.59 5.44 10.63
N ILE A 195 -5.17 5.58 9.43
CA ILE A 195 -6.28 6.52 9.20
C ILE A 195 -7.55 6.17 9.98
N SER A 196 -7.82 4.88 10.21
CA SER A 196 -9.03 4.40 10.89
C SER A 196 -8.83 4.06 12.38
N ALA A 197 -7.67 4.36 12.95
CA ALA A 197 -7.38 4.10 14.36
C ALA A 197 -8.25 4.94 15.29
N ILE A 198 -8.60 4.35 16.45
CA ILE A 198 -9.33 5.00 17.55
C ILE A 198 -8.49 5.11 18.83
N LEU A 199 -7.37 4.39 18.90
CA LEU A 199 -6.47 4.46 20.04
C LEU A 199 -5.55 5.68 19.96
N ASP A 200 -5.32 6.32 21.09
CA ASP A 200 -4.35 7.42 21.20
C ASP A 200 -2.93 6.87 21.02
N PHE A 201 -2.29 7.22 19.91
CA PHE A 201 -0.93 6.77 19.59
C PHE A 201 0.15 7.27 20.56
N ARG A 202 -0.15 8.24 21.43
CA ARG A 202 0.74 8.65 22.53
C ARG A 202 0.73 7.65 23.68
N LYS A 203 -0.34 6.86 23.82
CA LYS A 203 -0.54 5.89 24.89
C LYS A 203 -0.40 4.46 24.42
N TYR A 204 -0.63 4.21 23.13
CA TYR A 204 -0.63 2.87 22.54
C TYR A 204 0.27 2.80 21.31
N LEU A 205 0.88 1.66 21.14
CA LEU A 205 1.51 1.22 19.91
C LEU A 205 0.56 0.22 19.25
N PHE A 206 0.23 0.43 17.98
CA PHE A 206 -0.61 -0.46 17.16
C PHE A 206 -0.03 -0.49 15.75
N VAL A 207 0.87 -1.43 15.54
CA VAL A 207 1.63 -1.54 14.29
C VAL A 207 1.19 -2.78 13.52
N ASN A 208 1.09 -2.65 12.22
CA ASN A 208 0.82 -3.78 11.35
C ASN A 208 2.07 -4.66 11.21
N THR A 209 1.85 -5.96 11.24
CA THR A 209 2.87 -6.98 11.02
C THR A 209 2.82 -7.55 9.60
N ASP A 210 1.75 -7.24 8.87
CA ASP A 210 1.57 -7.58 7.48
C ASP A 210 0.72 -6.54 6.74
N LEU A 211 0.68 -6.68 5.43
CA LEU A 211 -0.27 -6.02 4.54
C LEU A 211 -0.63 -7.02 3.43
N THR A 212 -1.90 -7.35 3.30
CA THR A 212 -2.41 -8.12 2.17
C THR A 212 -3.35 -7.28 1.33
N ILE A 213 -3.07 -7.18 0.04
CA ILE A 213 -3.88 -6.47 -0.96
C ILE A 213 -4.39 -7.50 -1.96
N ASN A 214 -5.69 -7.47 -2.27
CA ASN A 214 -6.29 -8.24 -3.35
C ASN A 214 -7.02 -7.29 -4.30
N LEU A 215 -6.68 -7.35 -5.59
CA LEU A 215 -7.26 -6.49 -6.62
C LEU A 215 -8.14 -7.28 -7.56
N LEU A 216 -9.34 -6.79 -7.77
CA LEU A 216 -10.34 -7.32 -8.71
C LEU A 216 -9.99 -6.96 -10.15
N ARG A 217 -9.43 -5.78 -10.36
CA ARG A 217 -9.02 -5.22 -11.65
C ARG A 217 -7.85 -4.26 -11.49
N PRO A 218 -7.12 -3.95 -12.57
CA PRO A 218 -6.11 -2.90 -12.53
C PRO A 218 -6.71 -1.54 -12.14
N PRO A 219 -6.01 -0.75 -11.30
CA PRO A 219 -6.45 0.59 -10.91
C PRO A 219 -6.38 1.57 -12.08
N LYS A 220 -7.34 2.49 -12.16
CA LYS A 220 -7.40 3.58 -13.13
C LYS A 220 -7.33 4.94 -12.43
N GLY A 221 -6.93 5.97 -13.17
CA GLY A 221 -6.77 7.32 -12.65
C GLY A 221 -5.57 7.46 -11.70
N GLU A 222 -5.48 8.59 -11.01
CA GLU A 222 -4.39 8.92 -10.10
C GLU A 222 -4.75 8.73 -8.64
N TRP A 223 -6.04 8.74 -8.31
CA TRP A 223 -6.54 8.66 -6.97
C TRP A 223 -6.89 7.23 -6.57
N VAL A 224 -6.53 6.85 -5.35
CA VAL A 224 -6.92 5.59 -4.71
C VAL A 224 -7.58 5.93 -3.38
N CYS A 225 -8.81 5.46 -3.16
CA CYS A 225 -9.50 5.62 -1.88
C CYS A 225 -9.35 4.35 -1.03
N ILE A 226 -8.99 4.56 0.23
CA ILE A 226 -8.99 3.54 1.26
C ILE A 226 -10.16 3.83 2.20
N GLN A 227 -11.21 3.01 2.13
CA GLN A 227 -12.30 3.00 3.08
C GLN A 227 -12.00 1.96 4.14
N ALA A 228 -11.52 2.39 5.29
CA ALA A 228 -10.94 1.56 6.31
C ALA A 228 -11.70 1.58 7.63
N GLN A 229 -11.63 0.47 8.36
CA GLN A 229 -11.94 0.38 9.78
C GLN A 229 -10.89 -0.47 10.51
N THR A 230 -10.61 -0.12 11.75
CA THR A 230 -9.71 -0.88 12.63
C THR A 230 -10.49 -1.42 13.81
N LEU A 231 -10.36 -2.72 14.04
CA LEU A 231 -10.96 -3.47 15.12
C LEU A 231 -9.85 -3.87 16.10
N PHE A 232 -10.12 -3.77 17.40
CA PHE A 232 -9.18 -4.18 18.45
C PHE A 232 -9.79 -5.34 19.25
N GLY A 233 -9.00 -6.41 19.37
CA GLY A 233 -9.33 -7.55 20.20
C GLY A 233 -8.88 -7.32 21.66
N PRO A 234 -9.34 -8.16 22.60
CA PRO A 234 -9.00 -8.02 24.02
C PRO A 234 -7.53 -8.36 24.34
N ASP A 235 -6.87 -9.17 23.50
CA ASP A 235 -5.58 -9.80 23.80
C ASP A 235 -4.44 -9.23 22.94
N SER A 236 -4.24 -7.91 22.97
CA SER A 236 -3.13 -7.22 22.28
C SER A 236 -3.11 -7.43 20.76
N SER A 237 -4.25 -7.76 20.16
CA SER A 237 -4.40 -7.95 18.73
C SER A 237 -5.35 -6.93 18.12
N GLY A 238 -5.20 -6.69 16.83
CA GLY A 238 -6.12 -5.87 16.05
C GLY A 238 -6.13 -6.29 14.59
N LEU A 239 -7.15 -5.86 13.89
CA LEU A 239 -7.33 -6.06 12.48
C LEU A 239 -7.77 -4.74 11.84
N ALA A 240 -7.03 -4.28 10.84
CA ALA A 240 -7.53 -3.26 9.94
C ALA A 240 -7.99 -3.91 8.64
N GLU A 241 -9.19 -3.57 8.19
CA GLU A 241 -9.73 -3.97 6.90
C GLU A 241 -10.10 -2.75 6.08
N SER A 242 -9.92 -2.86 4.77
CA SER A 242 -10.16 -1.76 3.85
C SER A 242 -10.83 -2.25 2.56
N ARG A 243 -11.80 -1.47 2.07
CA ARG A 243 -12.19 -1.50 0.67
C ARG A 243 -11.36 -0.48 -0.08
N ILE A 244 -10.91 -0.86 -1.28
CA ILE A 244 -10.07 -0.02 -2.13
C ILE A 244 -10.88 0.39 -3.35
N TYR A 245 -10.89 1.70 -3.63
CA TYR A 245 -11.57 2.27 -4.80
C TYR A 245 -10.58 3.09 -5.62
N ASP A 246 -10.83 3.16 -6.90
CA ASP A 246 -10.32 4.21 -7.78
C ASP A 246 -11.45 5.14 -8.22
N GLU A 247 -11.17 6.03 -9.16
CA GLU A 247 -12.15 7.02 -9.64
C GLU A 247 -13.32 6.39 -10.41
N GLU A 248 -13.24 5.11 -10.81
CA GLU A 248 -14.30 4.34 -11.47
C GLU A 248 -15.08 3.42 -10.50
N GLY A 249 -14.65 3.25 -9.25
CA GLY A 249 -15.34 2.44 -8.25
C GLY A 249 -14.46 1.42 -7.54
N LEU A 250 -15.08 0.35 -7.03
CA LEU A 250 -14.38 -0.68 -6.26
C LEU A 250 -13.32 -1.40 -7.11
N ILE A 251 -12.10 -1.49 -6.59
CA ILE A 251 -11.00 -2.23 -7.23
C ILE A 251 -10.45 -3.36 -6.37
N GLY A 252 -10.75 -3.42 -5.07
CA GLY A 252 -10.20 -4.49 -4.25
C GLY A 252 -10.40 -4.30 -2.75
N ARG A 253 -9.59 -5.06 -2.00
CA ARG A 253 -9.56 -5.04 -0.54
C ARG A 253 -8.13 -5.12 -0.02
N ALA A 254 -7.92 -4.63 1.21
CA ALA A 254 -6.70 -4.86 1.96
C ALA A 254 -7.01 -5.23 3.41
N THR A 255 -6.10 -5.98 4.03
CA THR A 255 -6.13 -6.32 5.45
C THR A 255 -4.75 -6.17 6.06
N GLN A 256 -4.70 -5.85 7.35
CA GLN A 256 -3.48 -5.72 8.15
C GLN A 256 -3.73 -6.33 9.54
N SER A 257 -2.91 -7.31 9.94
CA SER A 257 -2.89 -7.81 11.31
C SER A 257 -2.06 -6.86 12.18
N LEU A 258 -2.57 -6.53 13.36
CA LEU A 258 -1.94 -5.55 14.25
C LEU A 258 -1.46 -6.18 15.54
N VAL A 259 -0.26 -5.79 15.96
CA VAL A 259 0.19 -5.94 17.34
C VAL A 259 -0.15 -4.66 18.10
N VAL A 260 -0.88 -4.80 19.20
CA VAL A 260 -1.35 -3.69 20.03
C VAL A 260 -0.75 -3.80 21.43
N ARG A 261 -0.17 -2.70 21.95
CA ARG A 261 0.36 -2.66 23.31
C ARG A 261 0.34 -1.25 23.88
N ALA A 262 0.29 -1.12 25.18
CA ALA A 262 0.57 0.16 25.85
C ALA A 262 2.04 0.56 25.65
N ARG A 263 2.30 1.87 25.63
CA ARG A 263 3.65 2.45 25.57
C ARG A 263 4.30 2.53 26.92
#